data_32a2d6c22bbdfd61841eb8140788cea7
#
_entry.id   32a2d6c22bbdfd61841eb8140788cea7
#
_cell.length_a   1.000
_cell.length_b   1.000
_cell.length_c   1.000
_cell.angle_alpha   90.00
_cell.angle_beta   90.00
_cell.angle_gamma   90.00
#
_symmetry.space_group_name_H-M   'P 1'
#
loop_
_entity.id
_entity.type
_entity.pdbx_description
1 polymer ?
#
loop_
_entity_poly.entity_id
_entity_poly.type
_entity_poly.pdbx_seq_one_letter_code
_entity_poly.pdbx_strand_id
1 'polypeptide(L)'
;MSKLHIPTPKEQVIPAAENLFKAVFLLVLLFVSFALTQRGVSALAASTLPGWQVTGLKWSLIMGMAVWHGVLMLGMGVLAHDAVHKALFRSLFWNELWGGLLSAFTLVPFYANRQIHLTHHGYAHQRGLDPEDAMHNHSLLFATTIGSLVGLYLHYRIILINVLRIADRRYTGRVIKDLLFVTVAGAVYFGLVPALGISVWVTVVPMIAVFPLVFAWRALSDHYAIPPIERAAKQRTDILDTDEDAWHRDREQRKREVTGWVVLTHPWLEWLWSHVNYHEVHHKYPWLSHRYLPQVYAATRDTQPYLVVKGYWRSLLNLRHRRYYGTRAEMRPFLTTPDW
;
A
#
# COMPACT_ATOMS: atom_id res chain seq x y z
N MET A 1 -22.84 -21.78 17.15
CA MET A 1 -22.31 -20.76 16.22
C MET A 1 -22.06 -21.42 14.88
N SER A 2 -22.75 -21.03 13.81
CA SER A 2 -22.48 -21.55 12.47
C SER A 2 -21.06 -21.14 12.08
N LYS A 3 -20.24 -22.09 11.62
CA LYS A 3 -18.90 -21.78 11.11
C LYS A 3 -19.07 -20.80 9.95
N LEU A 4 -18.49 -19.60 10.07
CA LEU A 4 -18.49 -18.64 8.97
C LEU A 4 -17.83 -19.30 7.77
N HIS A 5 -18.56 -19.40 6.67
CA HIS A 5 -18.01 -19.83 5.39
C HIS A 5 -17.18 -18.69 4.81
N ILE A 6 -15.86 -18.86 4.69
CA ILE A 6 -14.98 -17.90 4.03
C ILE A 6 -15.08 -18.16 2.53
N PRO A 7 -15.58 -17.19 1.73
CA PRO A 7 -15.84 -17.43 0.33
C PRO A 7 -14.53 -17.70 -0.44
N THR A 8 -14.59 -18.64 -1.35
CA THR A 8 -13.52 -18.88 -2.32
C THR A 8 -13.48 -17.76 -3.37
N PRO A 9 -12.42 -17.67 -4.20
CA PRO A 9 -12.36 -16.68 -5.28
C PRO A 9 -13.57 -16.69 -6.23
N LYS A 10 -14.22 -17.86 -6.41
CA LYS A 10 -15.40 -18.00 -7.27
C LYS A 10 -16.70 -17.57 -6.57
N GLU A 11 -16.79 -17.79 -5.27
CA GLU A 11 -18.01 -17.55 -4.49
C GLU A 11 -18.12 -16.09 -4.02
N GLN A 12 -17.00 -15.38 -3.88
CA GLN A 12 -17.02 -14.00 -3.39
C GLN A 12 -17.79 -13.08 -4.36
N VAL A 13 -18.51 -12.13 -3.78
CA VAL A 13 -19.13 -11.03 -4.52
C VAL A 13 -18.18 -9.84 -4.52
N ILE A 14 -17.65 -9.48 -5.68
CA ILE A 14 -16.83 -8.28 -5.84
C ILE A 14 -17.75 -7.10 -6.13
N PRO A 15 -17.75 -6.04 -5.30
CA PRO A 15 -18.65 -4.89 -5.45
C PRO A 15 -18.10 -3.93 -6.53
N ALA A 16 -18.15 -4.33 -7.80
CA ALA A 16 -17.52 -3.60 -8.90
C ALA A 16 -17.98 -2.12 -9.02
N ALA A 17 -19.28 -1.85 -8.82
CA ALA A 17 -19.80 -0.48 -8.87
C ALA A 17 -19.28 0.39 -7.73
N GLU A 18 -19.22 -0.15 -6.51
CA GLU A 18 -18.65 0.53 -5.34
C GLU A 18 -17.16 0.80 -5.52
N ASN A 19 -16.41 -0.18 -6.02
CA ASN A 19 -14.99 -0.04 -6.28
C ASN A 19 -14.70 1.00 -7.37
N LEU A 20 -15.51 1.01 -8.44
CA LEU A 20 -15.41 2.04 -9.48
C LEU A 20 -15.74 3.42 -8.93
N PHE A 21 -16.86 3.55 -8.19
CA PHE A 21 -17.22 4.80 -7.54
C PHE A 21 -16.07 5.32 -6.66
N LYS A 22 -15.51 4.47 -5.83
CA LYS A 22 -14.42 4.83 -4.93
C LYS A 22 -13.15 5.25 -5.69
N ALA A 23 -12.78 4.53 -6.75
CA ALA A 23 -11.64 4.89 -7.59
C ALA A 23 -11.82 6.29 -8.21
N VAL A 24 -12.97 6.55 -8.81
CA VAL A 24 -13.32 7.86 -9.38
C VAL A 24 -13.38 8.93 -8.30
N PHE A 25 -14.02 8.65 -7.16
CA PHE A 25 -14.14 9.57 -6.03
C PHE A 25 -12.76 10.02 -5.51
N LEU A 26 -11.82 9.09 -5.32
CA LEU A 26 -10.47 9.42 -4.85
C LEU A 26 -9.71 10.29 -5.86
N LEU A 27 -9.81 9.99 -7.16
CA LEU A 27 -9.20 10.82 -8.21
C LEU A 27 -9.82 12.22 -8.24
N VAL A 28 -11.15 12.33 -8.25
CA VAL A 28 -11.84 13.63 -8.24
C VAL A 28 -11.47 14.43 -7.00
N LEU A 29 -11.48 13.78 -5.82
CA LEU A 29 -11.14 14.44 -4.56
C LEU A 29 -9.68 14.93 -4.55
N LEU A 30 -8.75 14.19 -5.14
CA LEU A 30 -7.36 14.63 -5.30
C LEU A 30 -7.27 15.91 -6.13
N PHE A 31 -7.91 15.97 -7.30
CA PHE A 31 -7.85 17.16 -8.16
C PHE A 31 -8.62 18.36 -7.60
N VAL A 32 -9.76 18.11 -6.95
CA VAL A 32 -10.48 19.16 -6.22
C VAL A 32 -9.61 19.73 -5.10
N SER A 33 -8.92 18.88 -4.35
CA SER A 33 -8.03 19.34 -3.28
C SER A 33 -6.80 20.08 -3.80
N PHE A 34 -6.28 19.77 -5.00
CA PHE A 34 -5.26 20.58 -5.68
C PHE A 34 -5.78 21.98 -5.98
N ALA A 35 -6.98 22.10 -6.56
CA ALA A 35 -7.60 23.39 -6.86
C ALA A 35 -7.84 24.22 -5.58
N LEU A 36 -8.29 23.58 -4.49
CA LEU A 36 -8.48 24.24 -3.20
C LEU A 36 -7.16 24.70 -2.59
N THR A 37 -6.11 23.91 -2.69
CA THR A 37 -4.76 24.30 -2.24
C THR A 37 -4.27 25.54 -3.00
N GLN A 38 -4.39 25.52 -4.33
CA GLN A 38 -4.02 26.65 -5.18
C GLN A 38 -4.79 27.93 -4.80
N ARG A 39 -6.12 27.81 -4.65
CA ARG A 39 -6.97 28.95 -4.23
C ARG A 39 -6.59 29.49 -2.87
N GLY A 40 -6.34 28.63 -1.89
CA GLY A 40 -5.91 29.03 -0.55
C GLY A 40 -4.57 29.75 -0.56
N VAL A 41 -3.58 29.25 -1.31
CA VAL A 41 -2.28 29.90 -1.47
C VAL A 41 -2.41 31.26 -2.14
N SER A 42 -3.26 31.37 -3.18
CA SER A 42 -3.51 32.64 -3.86
C SER A 42 -4.23 33.66 -2.97
N ALA A 43 -5.21 33.21 -2.19
CA ALA A 43 -5.91 34.08 -1.22
C ALA A 43 -4.96 34.61 -0.13
N LEU A 44 -4.07 33.76 0.38
CA LEU A 44 -3.04 34.18 1.34
C LEU A 44 -2.07 35.19 0.70
N ALA A 45 -1.73 35.01 -0.57
CA ALA A 45 -0.85 35.95 -1.27
C ALA A 45 -1.48 37.34 -1.46
N ALA A 46 -2.79 37.41 -1.59
CA ALA A 46 -3.56 38.65 -1.74
C ALA A 46 -3.97 39.29 -0.39
N SER A 47 -3.65 38.65 0.74
CA SER A 47 -4.02 39.13 2.07
C SER A 47 -3.17 40.35 2.50
N THR A 48 -3.72 41.15 3.42
CA THR A 48 -3.04 42.29 4.04
C THR A 48 -2.18 41.92 5.24
N LEU A 49 -2.01 40.63 5.50
CA LEU A 49 -1.20 40.12 6.61
C LEU A 49 0.29 40.45 6.44
N PRO A 50 1.07 40.60 7.52
CA PRO A 50 2.52 40.75 7.45
C PRO A 50 3.16 39.59 6.64
N GLY A 51 4.18 39.90 5.85
CA GLY A 51 4.80 38.95 4.91
C GLY A 51 5.27 37.64 5.56
N TRP A 52 5.80 37.70 6.78
CA TRP A 52 6.22 36.49 7.52
C TRP A 52 5.03 35.56 7.89
N GLN A 53 3.87 36.19 8.26
CA GLN A 53 2.65 35.41 8.54
C GLN A 53 2.13 34.76 7.26
N VAL A 54 2.07 35.51 6.15
CA VAL A 54 1.68 34.98 4.84
C VAL A 54 2.55 33.79 4.46
N THR A 55 3.88 33.93 4.62
CA THR A 55 4.82 32.85 4.28
C THR A 55 4.59 31.62 5.18
N GLY A 56 4.47 31.80 6.50
CA GLY A 56 4.22 30.72 7.43
C GLY A 56 2.90 30.00 7.14
N LEU A 57 1.80 30.73 6.92
CA LEU A 57 0.50 30.16 6.62
C LEU A 57 0.48 29.43 5.27
N LYS A 58 1.15 29.94 4.23
CA LYS A 58 1.29 29.28 2.94
C LYS A 58 1.98 27.92 3.07
N TRP A 59 3.13 27.89 3.76
CA TRP A 59 3.84 26.62 3.95
C TRP A 59 3.05 25.64 4.81
N SER A 60 2.38 26.11 5.85
CA SER A 60 1.50 25.27 6.68
C SER A 60 0.36 24.67 5.86
N LEU A 61 -0.28 25.47 5.00
CA LEU A 61 -1.32 25.00 4.09
C LEU A 61 -0.76 23.97 3.08
N ILE A 62 0.34 24.29 2.41
CA ILE A 62 0.96 23.43 1.42
C ILE A 62 1.33 22.07 2.04
N MET A 63 2.00 22.07 3.20
CA MET A 63 2.42 20.83 3.86
C MET A 63 1.25 20.02 4.41
N GLY A 64 0.27 20.68 5.03
CA GLY A 64 -0.96 20.02 5.48
C GLY A 64 -1.73 19.37 4.33
N MET A 65 -1.86 20.09 3.21
CA MET A 65 -2.49 19.53 2.01
C MET A 65 -1.64 18.45 1.33
N ALA A 66 -0.32 18.54 1.36
CA ALA A 66 0.55 17.47 0.86
C ALA A 66 0.37 16.16 1.64
N VAL A 67 0.21 16.23 2.96
CA VAL A 67 -0.14 15.06 3.80
C VAL A 67 -1.51 14.50 3.39
N TRP A 68 -2.52 15.37 3.23
CA TRP A 68 -3.85 14.97 2.78
C TRP A 68 -3.83 14.30 1.39
N HIS A 69 -3.11 14.89 0.43
CA HIS A 69 -2.91 14.28 -0.89
C HIS A 69 -2.23 12.90 -0.77
N GLY A 70 -1.24 12.75 0.09
CA GLY A 70 -0.61 11.47 0.39
C GLY A 70 -1.60 10.44 0.95
N VAL A 71 -2.52 10.85 1.82
CA VAL A 71 -3.60 9.98 2.35
C VAL A 71 -4.54 9.52 1.24
N LEU A 72 -4.89 10.39 0.29
CA LEU A 72 -5.72 10.03 -0.88
C LEU A 72 -4.96 9.09 -1.83
N MET A 73 -3.68 9.38 -2.10
CA MET A 73 -2.82 8.50 -2.91
C MET A 73 -2.72 7.11 -2.29
N LEU A 74 -2.61 7.02 -0.97
CA LEU A 74 -2.58 5.74 -0.28
C LEU A 74 -3.88 4.95 -0.51
N GLY A 75 -5.05 5.61 -0.45
CA GLY A 75 -6.32 4.99 -0.80
C GLY A 75 -6.36 4.44 -2.24
N MET A 76 -5.81 5.20 -3.20
CA MET A 76 -5.66 4.73 -4.59
C MET A 76 -4.70 3.55 -4.69
N GLY A 77 -3.57 3.61 -3.99
CA GLY A 77 -2.59 2.53 -3.93
C GLY A 77 -3.18 1.23 -3.37
N VAL A 78 -4.07 1.32 -2.38
CA VAL A 78 -4.75 0.14 -1.82
C VAL A 78 -5.77 -0.46 -2.79
N LEU A 79 -6.51 0.36 -3.54
CA LEU A 79 -7.36 -0.19 -4.61
C LEU A 79 -6.53 -0.85 -5.73
N ALA A 80 -5.38 -0.26 -6.08
CA ALA A 80 -4.45 -0.87 -7.02
C ALA A 80 -3.89 -2.20 -6.48
N HIS A 81 -3.62 -2.29 -5.19
CA HIS A 81 -3.21 -3.52 -4.51
C HIS A 81 -4.29 -4.62 -4.58
N ASP A 82 -5.58 -4.29 -4.38
CA ASP A 82 -6.67 -5.25 -4.59
C ASP A 82 -6.72 -5.75 -6.04
N ALA A 83 -6.42 -4.86 -7.01
CA ALA A 83 -6.32 -5.24 -8.41
C ALA A 83 -5.15 -6.20 -8.69
N VAL A 84 -4.03 -6.09 -7.96
CA VAL A 84 -2.91 -7.05 -8.02
C VAL A 84 -3.40 -8.47 -7.70
N HIS A 85 -4.28 -8.61 -6.70
CA HIS A 85 -4.88 -9.88 -6.28
C HIS A 85 -6.12 -10.29 -7.10
N LYS A 86 -6.47 -9.53 -8.15
CA LYS A 86 -7.69 -9.76 -8.95
C LYS A 86 -8.98 -9.68 -8.12
N ALA A 87 -8.94 -8.91 -7.03
CA ALA A 87 -10.03 -8.75 -6.06
C ALA A 87 -10.80 -7.42 -6.20
N LEU A 88 -10.35 -6.52 -7.10
CA LEU A 88 -11.02 -5.25 -7.36
C LEU A 88 -12.19 -5.38 -8.34
N PHE A 89 -12.04 -6.19 -9.40
CA PHE A 89 -13.07 -6.50 -10.39
C PHE A 89 -13.07 -7.98 -10.75
N ARG A 90 -14.18 -8.50 -11.26
CA ARG A 90 -14.23 -9.88 -11.77
C ARG A 90 -13.42 -10.06 -13.07
N SER A 91 -13.40 -9.04 -13.93
CA SER A 91 -12.67 -9.04 -15.20
C SER A 91 -11.19 -8.74 -14.98
N LEU A 92 -10.31 -9.54 -15.55
CA LEU A 92 -8.87 -9.28 -15.54
C LEU A 92 -8.54 -7.94 -16.21
N PHE A 93 -9.20 -7.62 -17.33
CA PHE A 93 -9.02 -6.36 -18.05
C PHE A 93 -9.29 -5.14 -17.14
N TRP A 94 -10.40 -5.16 -16.39
CA TRP A 94 -10.73 -4.05 -15.49
C TRP A 94 -9.80 -3.96 -14.27
N ASN A 95 -9.31 -5.10 -13.74
CA ASN A 95 -8.26 -5.09 -12.71
C ASN A 95 -6.96 -4.45 -13.25
N GLU A 96 -6.52 -4.84 -14.45
CA GLU A 96 -5.30 -4.29 -15.04
C GLU A 96 -5.44 -2.80 -15.39
N LEU A 97 -6.58 -2.38 -15.94
CA LEU A 97 -6.81 -1.00 -16.31
C LEU A 97 -6.86 -0.07 -15.09
N TRP A 98 -7.75 -0.36 -14.15
CA TRP A 98 -7.92 0.49 -12.96
C TRP A 98 -6.73 0.33 -11.99
N GLY A 99 -6.22 -0.87 -11.82
CA GLY A 99 -5.01 -1.11 -11.04
C GLY A 99 -3.83 -0.34 -11.60
N GLY A 100 -3.61 -0.39 -12.92
CA GLY A 100 -2.56 0.35 -13.59
C GLY A 100 -2.69 1.87 -13.48
N LEU A 101 -3.89 2.42 -13.71
CA LEU A 101 -4.14 3.84 -13.56
C LEU A 101 -3.93 4.32 -12.11
N LEU A 102 -4.58 3.68 -11.14
CA LEU A 102 -4.49 4.08 -9.73
C LEU A 102 -3.06 3.95 -9.20
N SER A 103 -2.36 2.86 -9.55
CA SER A 103 -0.96 2.64 -9.19
C SER A 103 -0.06 3.74 -9.76
N ALA A 104 -0.23 4.10 -11.05
CA ALA A 104 0.58 5.14 -11.69
C ALA A 104 0.38 6.52 -11.06
N PHE A 105 -0.83 6.86 -10.62
CA PHE A 105 -1.07 8.09 -9.86
C PHE A 105 -0.38 8.10 -8.49
N THR A 106 0.01 6.94 -7.95
CA THR A 106 0.90 6.84 -6.78
C THR A 106 2.38 6.76 -7.15
N LEU A 107 2.73 6.94 -8.43
CA LEU A 107 4.08 6.80 -8.99
C LEU A 107 4.66 5.38 -8.86
N VAL A 108 3.82 4.38 -8.66
CA VAL A 108 4.21 2.97 -8.55
C VAL A 108 3.79 2.23 -9.82
N PRO A 109 4.69 1.62 -10.57
CA PRO A 109 4.35 0.82 -11.75
C PRO A 109 3.59 -0.45 -11.34
N PHE A 110 2.44 -0.72 -11.96
CA PHE A 110 1.49 -1.75 -11.54
C PHE A 110 2.04 -3.18 -11.64
N TYR A 111 2.62 -3.54 -12.79
CA TYR A 111 3.12 -4.91 -13.00
C TYR A 111 4.41 -5.18 -12.24
N ALA A 112 5.27 -4.14 -12.07
CA ALA A 112 6.42 -4.24 -11.20
C ALA A 112 5.99 -4.42 -9.73
N ASN A 113 4.99 -3.63 -9.27
CA ASN A 113 4.40 -3.80 -7.94
C ASN A 113 3.79 -5.19 -7.77
N ARG A 114 3.02 -5.65 -8.75
CA ARG A 114 2.43 -6.99 -8.70
C ARG A 114 3.50 -8.08 -8.52
N GLN A 115 4.62 -7.96 -9.23
CA GLN A 115 5.72 -8.91 -9.12
C GLN A 115 6.36 -8.90 -7.73
N ILE A 116 6.66 -7.71 -7.18
CA ILE A 116 7.20 -7.56 -5.83
C ILE A 116 6.21 -8.09 -4.80
N HIS A 117 4.97 -7.64 -4.87
CA HIS A 117 3.95 -7.90 -3.86
C HIS A 117 3.52 -9.38 -3.79
N LEU A 118 3.36 -10.04 -4.93
CA LEU A 118 3.06 -11.49 -4.94
C LEU A 118 4.26 -12.31 -4.43
N THR A 119 5.50 -11.86 -4.69
CA THR A 119 6.69 -12.48 -4.12
C THR A 119 6.74 -12.26 -2.60
N HIS A 120 6.41 -11.05 -2.12
CA HIS A 120 6.27 -10.77 -0.70
C HIS A 120 5.24 -11.72 -0.05
N HIS A 121 4.04 -11.86 -0.60
CA HIS A 121 3.05 -12.81 -0.08
C HIS A 121 3.57 -14.26 -0.04
N GLY A 122 4.38 -14.66 -1.00
CA GLY A 122 5.01 -15.99 -1.03
C GLY A 122 6.06 -16.21 0.03
N TYR A 123 6.79 -15.15 0.39
CA TYR A 123 7.98 -15.20 1.24
C TYR A 123 7.98 -14.20 2.40
N ALA A 124 6.81 -13.71 2.82
CA ALA A 124 6.70 -12.68 3.84
C ALA A 124 7.59 -12.97 5.05
N HIS A 125 8.39 -11.97 5.43
CA HIS A 125 9.38 -12.02 6.52
C HIS A 125 10.46 -13.11 6.40
N GLN A 126 10.65 -13.72 5.24
CA GLN A 126 11.78 -14.61 5.01
C GLN A 126 13.00 -13.80 4.54
N ARG A 127 14.03 -13.74 5.40
CA ARG A 127 15.23 -12.94 5.14
C ARG A 127 15.89 -13.32 3.80
N GLY A 128 16.14 -12.32 2.96
CA GLY A 128 16.76 -12.47 1.64
C GLY A 128 15.85 -13.05 0.55
N LEU A 129 14.60 -13.45 0.87
CA LEU A 129 13.61 -13.93 -0.07
C LEU A 129 12.46 -12.94 -0.25
N ASP A 130 12.04 -12.30 0.85
CA ASP A 130 11.03 -11.26 0.84
C ASP A 130 11.62 -9.98 0.24
N PRO A 131 11.13 -9.46 -0.90
CA PRO A 131 11.64 -8.24 -1.49
C PRO A 131 11.34 -6.99 -0.63
N GLU A 132 10.36 -7.06 0.26
CA GLU A 132 9.99 -5.99 1.17
C GLU A 132 10.77 -6.03 2.50
N ASP A 133 11.57 -7.07 2.75
CA ASP A 133 12.39 -7.23 3.96
C ASP A 133 13.30 -6.01 4.20
N ALA A 134 13.86 -5.43 3.14
CA ALA A 134 14.67 -4.22 3.21
C ALA A 134 13.90 -2.98 3.74
N MET A 135 12.56 -2.95 3.64
CA MET A 135 11.72 -1.86 4.14
C MET A 135 11.32 -2.05 5.60
N HIS A 136 11.20 -3.29 6.07
CA HIS A 136 10.60 -3.61 7.36
C HIS A 136 11.61 -3.96 8.47
N ASN A 137 12.76 -4.52 8.11
CA ASN A 137 13.72 -5.10 9.06
C ASN A 137 14.94 -4.24 9.34
N HIS A 138 14.87 -2.92 9.09
CA HIS A 138 15.90 -1.95 9.44
C HIS A 138 15.54 -1.12 10.68
N SER A 139 16.42 -0.19 11.07
CA SER A 139 16.10 0.74 12.16
C SER A 139 14.83 1.53 11.86
N LEU A 140 14.08 1.89 12.90
CA LEU A 140 12.86 2.71 12.76
C LEU A 140 13.12 4.00 11.97
N LEU A 141 14.25 4.67 12.22
CA LEU A 141 14.63 5.87 11.48
C LEU A 141 14.81 5.62 9.99
N PHE A 142 15.52 4.54 9.63
CA PHE A 142 15.69 4.17 8.22
C PHE A 142 14.34 3.86 7.57
N ALA A 143 13.53 3.03 8.20
CA ALA A 143 12.24 2.61 7.67
C ALA A 143 11.28 3.79 7.48
N THR A 144 11.27 4.76 8.39
CA THR A 144 10.40 5.95 8.30
C THR A 144 10.90 7.02 7.34
N THR A 145 12.15 7.01 6.94
CA THR A 145 12.76 8.04 6.07
C THR A 145 13.15 7.49 4.70
N ILE A 146 14.05 6.53 4.65
CA ILE A 146 14.66 6.02 3.41
C ILE A 146 13.95 4.77 2.89
N GLY A 147 13.35 3.96 3.76
CA GLY A 147 12.79 2.66 3.39
C GLY A 147 11.75 2.73 2.28
N SER A 148 10.87 3.74 2.30
CA SER A 148 9.87 3.93 1.22
C SER A 148 10.50 4.35 -0.12
N LEU A 149 11.61 5.09 -0.09
CA LEU A 149 12.36 5.43 -1.30
C LEU A 149 13.08 4.19 -1.86
N VAL A 150 13.58 3.32 -0.98
CA VAL A 150 14.11 2.00 -1.38
C VAL A 150 13.00 1.16 -2.02
N GLY A 151 11.80 1.15 -1.44
CA GLY A 151 10.64 0.48 -2.03
C GLY A 151 10.33 1.00 -3.45
N LEU A 152 10.25 2.31 -3.62
CA LEU A 152 10.03 2.92 -4.93
C LEU A 152 11.17 2.56 -5.92
N TYR A 153 12.43 2.64 -5.49
CA TYR A 153 13.58 2.21 -6.29
C TYR A 153 13.46 0.75 -6.74
N LEU A 154 13.04 -0.16 -5.87
CA LEU A 154 12.87 -1.57 -6.21
C LEU A 154 11.85 -1.76 -7.33
N HIS A 155 10.74 -1.02 -7.35
CA HIS A 155 9.74 -1.09 -8.41
C HIS A 155 10.32 -0.68 -9.78
N TYR A 156 11.04 0.43 -9.83
CA TYR A 156 11.68 0.88 -11.08
C TYR A 156 12.85 -0.02 -11.51
N ARG A 157 13.58 -0.59 -10.55
CA ARG A 157 14.59 -1.61 -10.83
C ARG A 157 13.98 -2.85 -11.51
N ILE A 158 12.78 -3.28 -11.09
CA ILE A 158 12.07 -4.37 -11.76
C ILE A 158 11.73 -4.03 -13.20
N ILE A 159 11.27 -2.80 -13.48
CA ILE A 159 11.05 -2.37 -14.87
C ILE A 159 12.35 -2.52 -15.68
N LEU A 160 13.47 -2.00 -15.17
CA LEU A 160 14.75 -2.08 -15.85
C LEU A 160 15.16 -3.54 -16.13
N ILE A 161 15.04 -4.42 -15.14
CA ILE A 161 15.34 -5.84 -15.31
C ILE A 161 14.42 -6.48 -16.36
N ASN A 162 13.13 -6.16 -16.35
CA ASN A 162 12.16 -6.67 -17.33
C ASN A 162 12.44 -6.13 -18.75
N VAL A 163 12.95 -4.91 -18.88
CA VAL A 163 13.46 -4.37 -20.16
C VAL A 163 14.60 -5.21 -20.70
N LEU A 164 15.54 -5.63 -19.85
CA LEU A 164 16.65 -6.50 -20.27
C LEU A 164 16.18 -7.91 -20.69
N ARG A 165 14.96 -8.30 -20.32
CA ARG A 165 14.30 -9.58 -20.68
C ARG A 165 13.25 -9.41 -21.78
N ILE A 166 13.29 -8.34 -22.55
CA ILE A 166 12.25 -7.97 -23.52
C ILE A 166 12.06 -9.03 -24.64
N ALA A 167 13.03 -9.90 -24.85
CA ALA A 167 12.92 -11.05 -25.76
C ALA A 167 11.79 -12.04 -25.33
N ASP A 168 11.44 -12.08 -24.03
CA ASP A 168 10.27 -12.81 -23.57
C ASP A 168 9.02 -11.92 -23.63
N ARG A 169 8.09 -12.26 -24.51
CA ARG A 169 6.84 -11.51 -24.75
C ARG A 169 6.02 -11.25 -23.46
N ARG A 170 6.14 -12.10 -22.45
CA ARG A 170 5.46 -11.92 -21.15
C ARG A 170 5.90 -10.65 -20.46
N TYR A 171 7.20 -10.35 -20.50
CA TYR A 171 7.77 -9.14 -19.87
C TYR A 171 7.55 -7.89 -20.73
N THR A 172 7.67 -8.02 -22.07
CA THR A 172 7.46 -6.88 -22.99
C THR A 172 6.11 -6.21 -22.77
N GLY A 173 5.02 -6.98 -22.74
CA GLY A 173 3.68 -6.43 -22.56
C GLY A 173 3.50 -5.75 -21.20
N ARG A 174 4.11 -6.27 -20.13
CA ARG A 174 4.06 -5.68 -18.78
C ARG A 174 4.82 -4.35 -18.73
N VAL A 175 6.03 -4.31 -19.27
CA VAL A 175 6.85 -3.10 -19.33
C VAL A 175 6.14 -2.00 -20.11
N ILE A 176 5.62 -2.31 -21.30
CA ILE A 176 4.90 -1.32 -22.13
C ILE A 176 3.70 -0.74 -21.38
N LYS A 177 2.91 -1.58 -20.73
CA LYS A 177 1.75 -1.13 -19.94
C LYS A 177 2.16 -0.26 -18.75
N ASP A 178 3.19 -0.66 -17.98
CA ASP A 178 3.71 0.14 -16.87
C ASP A 178 4.20 1.51 -17.33
N LEU A 179 4.99 1.55 -18.41
CA LEU A 179 5.47 2.81 -18.99
C LEU A 179 4.33 3.68 -19.50
N LEU A 180 3.32 3.08 -20.15
CA LEU A 180 2.13 3.81 -20.61
C LEU A 180 1.38 4.45 -19.45
N PHE A 181 1.06 3.70 -18.39
CA PHE A 181 0.34 4.23 -17.23
C PHE A 181 1.12 5.32 -16.51
N VAL A 182 2.42 5.13 -16.28
CA VAL A 182 3.27 6.15 -15.64
C VAL A 182 3.37 7.41 -16.52
N THR A 183 3.47 7.25 -17.84
CA THR A 183 3.47 8.40 -18.78
C THR A 183 2.14 9.16 -18.72
N VAL A 184 1.00 8.46 -18.69
CA VAL A 184 -0.32 9.09 -18.55
C VAL A 184 -0.41 9.87 -17.24
N ALA A 185 -0.01 9.27 -16.10
CA ALA A 185 -0.01 9.98 -14.82
C ALA A 185 0.92 11.20 -14.83
N GLY A 186 2.12 11.07 -15.41
CA GLY A 186 3.06 12.19 -15.61
C GLY A 186 2.48 13.31 -16.47
N ALA A 187 1.82 12.96 -17.58
CA ALA A 187 1.15 13.94 -18.45
C ALA A 187 0.00 14.67 -17.73
N VAL A 188 -0.72 13.97 -16.86
CA VAL A 188 -1.76 14.59 -16.03
C VAL A 188 -1.14 15.53 -15.00
N TYR A 189 -0.15 15.08 -14.23
CA TYR A 189 0.45 15.89 -13.17
C TYR A 189 1.23 17.11 -13.69
N PHE A 190 2.02 16.95 -14.74
CA PHE A 190 2.91 17.97 -15.23
C PHE A 190 2.42 18.67 -16.51
N GLY A 191 1.36 18.18 -17.14
CA GLY A 191 0.72 18.78 -18.31
C GLY A 191 -0.67 19.33 -17.97
N LEU A 192 -1.63 18.47 -17.60
CA LEU A 192 -3.02 18.88 -17.39
C LEU A 192 -3.19 19.77 -16.15
N VAL A 193 -2.56 19.43 -15.01
CA VAL A 193 -2.68 20.22 -13.77
C VAL A 193 -2.25 21.69 -14.00
N PRO A 194 -1.08 22.00 -14.58
CA PRO A 194 -0.71 23.38 -14.87
C PRO A 194 -1.58 24.02 -15.98
N ALA A 195 -2.08 23.26 -16.96
CA ALA A 195 -3.01 23.78 -17.98
C ALA A 195 -4.34 24.25 -17.36
N LEU A 196 -4.72 23.71 -16.20
CA LEU A 196 -5.88 24.15 -15.40
C LEU A 196 -5.54 25.34 -14.48
N GLY A 197 -4.38 25.97 -14.58
CA GLY A 197 -3.95 27.08 -13.74
C GLY A 197 -3.54 26.67 -12.32
N ILE A 198 -3.27 25.40 -12.08
CA ILE A 198 -2.85 24.87 -10.77
C ILE A 198 -1.32 24.69 -10.78
N SER A 199 -0.62 25.36 -9.87
CA SER A 199 0.85 25.24 -9.77
C SER A 199 1.27 23.88 -9.25
N VAL A 200 2.10 23.17 -10.01
CA VAL A 200 2.69 21.90 -9.58
C VAL A 200 3.58 22.05 -8.34
N TRP A 201 4.17 23.22 -8.14
CA TRP A 201 5.07 23.51 -7.02
C TRP A 201 4.35 23.63 -5.67
N VAL A 202 3.05 23.93 -5.67
CA VAL A 202 2.25 24.00 -4.44
C VAL A 202 1.33 22.80 -4.25
N THR A 203 1.27 21.89 -5.22
CA THR A 203 0.39 20.70 -5.19
C THR A 203 1.17 19.41 -5.42
N VAL A 204 1.58 19.14 -6.65
CA VAL A 204 2.17 17.84 -7.07
C VAL A 204 3.53 17.62 -6.43
N VAL A 205 4.43 18.62 -6.47
CA VAL A 205 5.79 18.45 -5.91
C VAL A 205 5.78 18.18 -4.40
N PRO A 206 5.07 18.98 -3.56
CA PRO A 206 4.96 18.67 -2.13
C PRO A 206 4.31 17.31 -1.86
N MET A 207 3.28 16.94 -2.65
CA MET A 207 2.64 15.62 -2.54
C MET A 207 3.64 14.49 -2.81
N ILE A 208 4.43 14.57 -3.88
CA ILE A 208 5.45 13.55 -4.22
C ILE A 208 6.51 13.47 -3.11
N ALA A 209 6.90 14.59 -2.52
CA ALA A 209 7.88 14.62 -1.44
C ALA A 209 7.36 14.01 -0.13
N VAL A 210 6.06 14.17 0.17
CA VAL A 210 5.44 13.74 1.42
C VAL A 210 4.85 12.32 1.34
N PHE A 211 4.37 11.91 0.16
CA PHE A 211 3.73 10.60 0.00
C PHE A 211 4.59 9.42 0.47
N PRO A 212 5.91 9.34 0.20
CA PRO A 212 6.75 8.28 0.72
C PRO A 212 6.72 8.14 2.25
N LEU A 213 6.62 9.27 2.98
CA LEU A 213 6.51 9.28 4.44
C LEU A 213 5.15 8.75 4.91
N VAL A 214 4.06 9.15 4.25
CA VAL A 214 2.70 8.65 4.54
C VAL A 214 2.61 7.15 4.27
N PHE A 215 3.18 6.72 3.14
CA PHE A 215 3.24 5.30 2.77
C PHE A 215 4.07 4.50 3.79
N ALA A 216 5.27 4.98 4.14
CA ALA A 216 6.14 4.31 5.11
C ALA A 216 5.45 4.18 6.47
N TRP A 217 4.79 5.21 6.92
CA TRP A 217 4.05 5.18 8.19
C TRP A 217 2.99 4.07 8.20
N ARG A 218 2.20 3.98 7.15
CA ARG A 218 1.18 2.94 7.04
C ARG A 218 1.84 1.56 6.92
N ALA A 219 2.81 1.37 6.01
CA ALA A 219 3.47 0.08 5.77
C ALA A 219 4.17 -0.47 7.02
N LEU A 220 4.81 0.41 7.81
CA LEU A 220 5.39 0.04 9.10
C LEU A 220 4.35 -0.50 10.08
N SER A 221 3.16 0.09 10.10
CA SER A 221 2.09 -0.37 10.97
C SER A 221 1.59 -1.77 10.62
N ASP A 222 1.83 -2.23 9.39
CA ASP A 222 1.39 -3.53 8.92
C ASP A 222 2.41 -4.66 9.12
N HIS A 223 3.69 -4.36 8.99
CA HIS A 223 4.72 -5.40 8.89
C HIS A 223 5.90 -5.25 9.84
N TYR A 224 6.12 -4.05 10.40
CA TYR A 224 7.33 -3.78 11.16
C TYR A 224 7.40 -4.59 12.46
N ALA A 225 8.63 -4.98 12.82
CA ALA A 225 8.92 -5.71 14.06
C ALA A 225 8.26 -7.10 14.15
N ILE A 226 7.96 -7.72 13.01
CA ILE A 226 7.61 -9.13 12.96
C ILE A 226 8.92 -9.90 12.71
N PRO A 227 9.30 -10.83 13.61
CA PRO A 227 10.55 -11.55 13.48
C PRO A 227 10.61 -12.38 12.20
N PRO A 228 11.79 -12.54 11.60
CA PRO A 228 11.97 -13.38 10.43
C PRO A 228 11.42 -14.80 10.63
N ILE A 229 10.78 -15.31 9.59
CA ILE A 229 10.36 -16.71 9.54
C ILE A 229 11.55 -17.54 9.06
N GLU A 230 12.06 -18.42 9.93
CA GLU A 230 13.06 -19.40 9.55
C GLU A 230 12.37 -20.56 8.84
N ARG A 231 12.45 -20.59 7.53
CA ARG A 231 12.11 -21.76 6.71
C ARG A 231 13.40 -22.34 6.13
N ALA A 232 13.45 -23.68 6.04
CA ALA A 232 14.51 -24.32 5.26
C ALA A 232 14.52 -23.69 3.86
N ALA A 233 15.65 -23.11 3.50
CA ALA A 233 15.83 -22.38 2.24
C ALA A 233 15.49 -23.33 1.06
N LYS A 234 14.28 -23.29 0.56
CA LYS A 234 14.00 -23.73 -0.80
C LYS A 234 14.75 -22.76 -1.69
N GLN A 235 15.64 -23.29 -2.50
CA GLN A 235 16.44 -22.52 -3.45
C GLN A 235 15.51 -21.61 -4.26
N ARG A 236 15.68 -20.31 -4.10
CA ARG A 236 14.97 -19.29 -4.86
C ARG A 236 15.43 -19.39 -6.30
N THR A 237 14.55 -19.79 -7.18
CA THR A 237 14.88 -19.93 -8.58
C THR A 237 14.94 -18.58 -9.29
N ASP A 238 14.18 -17.60 -8.93
CA ASP A 238 14.34 -16.18 -9.29
C ASP A 238 13.26 -15.28 -8.62
N ILE A 239 13.61 -14.08 -8.13
CA ILE A 239 12.63 -13.03 -7.74
C ILE A 239 11.72 -12.65 -8.92
N LEU A 240 12.16 -12.95 -10.11
CA LEU A 240 11.57 -12.53 -11.36
C LEU A 240 10.58 -13.55 -11.93
N ASP A 241 10.67 -14.80 -11.55
CA ASP A 241 9.65 -15.80 -11.81
C ASP A 241 8.61 -15.71 -10.68
N THR A 242 7.64 -14.81 -10.86
CA THR A 242 6.44 -14.81 -10.05
C THR A 242 5.72 -16.12 -10.31
N ASP A 243 6.08 -17.09 -9.52
CA ASP A 243 5.32 -18.31 -9.41
C ASP A 243 4.00 -17.93 -8.71
N GLU A 244 3.00 -17.54 -9.51
CA GLU A 244 1.64 -17.30 -9.00
C GLU A 244 1.14 -18.52 -8.22
N ASP A 245 1.75 -19.69 -8.43
CA ASP A 245 1.43 -20.93 -7.72
C ASP A 245 2.21 -21.09 -6.42
N ALA A 246 3.33 -20.38 -6.21
CA ALA A 246 4.11 -20.50 -4.97
C ALA A 246 3.31 -20.08 -3.74
N TRP A 247 2.45 -19.05 -3.87
CA TRP A 247 1.61 -18.62 -2.76
C TRP A 247 0.39 -19.52 -2.53
N HIS A 248 -0.01 -20.34 -3.49
CA HIS A 248 -1.05 -21.36 -3.29
C HIS A 248 -0.53 -22.58 -2.50
N ARG A 249 0.76 -22.93 -2.63
CA ARG A 249 1.32 -24.17 -2.11
C ARG A 249 1.35 -24.28 -0.58
N ASP A 250 1.57 -23.19 0.14
CA ASP A 250 1.71 -23.20 1.61
C ASP A 250 0.55 -22.52 2.35
N ARG A 251 -0.65 -22.56 1.76
CA ARG A 251 -1.84 -21.86 2.25
C ARG A 251 -2.19 -22.17 3.70
N GLU A 252 -2.16 -23.44 4.09
CA GLU A 252 -2.53 -23.87 5.44
C GLU A 252 -1.48 -23.49 6.48
N GLN A 253 -0.20 -23.48 6.09
CA GLN A 253 0.88 -23.03 6.97
C GLN A 253 0.79 -21.52 7.22
N ARG A 254 0.49 -20.72 6.20
CA ARG A 254 0.32 -19.26 6.35
C ARG A 254 -0.80 -18.87 7.31
N LYS A 255 -1.87 -19.62 7.35
CA LYS A 255 -2.96 -19.36 8.29
C LYS A 255 -2.54 -19.51 9.77
N ARG A 256 -1.47 -20.27 10.05
CA ARG A 256 -0.93 -20.49 11.39
C ARG A 256 0.16 -19.53 11.78
N GLU A 257 0.72 -18.80 10.82
CA GLU A 257 1.79 -17.82 11.04
C GLU A 257 1.20 -16.41 11.10
N VAL A 258 1.86 -15.54 11.84
CA VAL A 258 1.57 -14.11 11.85
C VAL A 258 2.60 -13.42 10.98
N THR A 259 2.12 -12.71 9.95
CA THR A 259 2.94 -12.01 8.96
C THR A 259 2.59 -10.53 8.84
N GLY A 260 1.59 -10.07 9.57
CA GLY A 260 1.13 -8.70 9.56
C GLY A 260 0.38 -8.32 10.84
N TRP A 261 -0.06 -7.08 10.89
CA TRP A 261 -0.87 -6.52 11.97
C TRP A 261 -2.31 -6.29 11.51
N VAL A 262 -3.22 -6.27 12.48
CA VAL A 262 -4.54 -5.68 12.35
C VAL A 262 -4.53 -4.36 13.10
N VAL A 263 -4.75 -3.25 12.40
CA VAL A 263 -4.79 -1.91 12.98
C VAL A 263 -6.23 -1.45 13.06
N LEU A 264 -6.87 -1.59 14.23
CA LEU A 264 -8.25 -1.12 14.41
C LEU A 264 -8.26 0.41 14.42
N THR A 265 -8.94 1.02 13.48
CA THR A 265 -8.93 2.47 13.28
C THR A 265 -10.33 3.03 13.07
N HIS A 266 -10.45 4.30 12.75
CA HIS A 266 -11.75 4.94 12.58
C HIS A 266 -12.44 4.47 11.28
N PRO A 267 -13.75 4.21 11.26
CA PRO A 267 -14.47 3.66 10.10
C PRO A 267 -14.29 4.44 8.79
N TRP A 268 -14.18 5.78 8.84
CA TRP A 268 -13.95 6.58 7.64
C TRP A 268 -12.57 6.31 7.02
N LEU A 269 -11.54 6.05 7.84
CA LEU A 269 -10.20 5.72 7.36
C LEU A 269 -10.14 4.28 6.84
N GLU A 270 -10.83 3.35 7.51
CA GLU A 270 -11.01 1.98 7.02
C GLU A 270 -11.66 1.97 5.64
N TRP A 271 -12.75 2.76 5.48
CA TRP A 271 -13.39 2.90 4.18
C TRP A 271 -12.47 3.54 3.15
N LEU A 272 -11.80 4.66 3.49
CA LEU A 272 -10.91 5.38 2.57
C LEU A 272 -9.77 4.48 2.06
N TRP A 273 -9.21 3.67 2.94
CA TRP A 273 -8.12 2.74 2.63
C TRP A 273 -8.58 1.29 2.42
N SER A 274 -9.84 1.09 2.01
CA SER A 274 -10.38 -0.21 1.60
C SER A 274 -10.03 -1.33 2.59
N HIS A 275 -10.24 -1.08 3.88
CA HIS A 275 -10.04 -2.06 4.97
C HIS A 275 -8.64 -2.71 4.99
N VAL A 276 -7.63 -2.10 4.36
CA VAL A 276 -6.26 -2.63 4.35
C VAL A 276 -5.64 -2.71 5.75
N ASN A 277 -6.23 -2.00 6.72
CA ASN A 277 -5.89 -2.09 8.13
C ASN A 277 -6.10 -3.49 8.74
N TYR A 278 -6.87 -4.37 8.10
CA TYR A 278 -6.96 -5.80 8.40
C TYR A 278 -5.89 -6.60 7.64
N HIS A 279 -4.65 -6.12 7.66
CA HIS A 279 -3.58 -6.58 6.78
C HIS A 279 -3.20 -8.03 6.99
N GLU A 280 -3.14 -8.51 8.24
CA GLU A 280 -2.92 -9.92 8.52
C GLU A 280 -4.04 -10.81 7.96
N VAL A 281 -5.30 -10.35 7.98
CA VAL A 281 -6.41 -11.09 7.36
C VAL A 281 -6.20 -11.17 5.85
N HIS A 282 -5.74 -10.07 5.25
CA HIS A 282 -5.40 -10.03 3.83
C HIS A 282 -4.26 -11.01 3.51
N HIS A 283 -3.21 -11.08 4.30
CA HIS A 283 -2.13 -12.06 4.11
C HIS A 283 -2.60 -13.52 4.19
N LYS A 284 -3.57 -13.80 5.07
CA LYS A 284 -4.16 -15.14 5.17
C LYS A 284 -5.11 -15.48 4.02
N TYR A 285 -5.80 -14.47 3.48
CA TYR A 285 -6.85 -14.61 2.47
C TYR A 285 -6.72 -13.55 1.34
N PRO A 286 -5.60 -13.47 0.62
CA PRO A 286 -5.30 -12.36 -0.27
C PRO A 286 -6.21 -12.26 -1.51
N TRP A 287 -6.97 -13.33 -1.84
CA TRP A 287 -7.95 -13.29 -2.91
C TRP A 287 -9.26 -12.61 -2.54
N LEU A 288 -9.50 -12.35 -1.23
CA LEU A 288 -10.75 -11.73 -0.79
C LEU A 288 -10.78 -10.24 -1.16
N SER A 289 -11.93 -9.81 -1.68
CA SER A 289 -12.21 -8.39 -1.79
C SER A 289 -12.19 -7.76 -0.40
N HIS A 290 -11.64 -6.56 -0.30
CA HIS A 290 -11.47 -5.81 0.96
C HIS A 290 -12.72 -5.73 1.84
N ARG A 291 -13.92 -5.75 1.25
CA ARG A 291 -15.19 -5.72 1.99
C ARG A 291 -15.40 -6.90 2.95
N TYR A 292 -14.72 -8.03 2.71
CA TYR A 292 -14.82 -9.22 3.56
C TYR A 292 -13.82 -9.22 4.72
N LEU A 293 -12.77 -8.41 4.66
CA LEU A 293 -11.69 -8.46 5.64
C LEU A 293 -12.17 -8.22 7.09
N PRO A 294 -13.02 -7.20 7.39
CA PRO A 294 -13.54 -6.99 8.74
C PRO A 294 -14.40 -8.16 9.23
N GLN A 295 -15.20 -8.76 8.33
CA GLN A 295 -16.10 -9.88 8.68
C GLN A 295 -15.30 -11.15 8.97
N VAL A 296 -14.28 -11.43 8.16
CA VAL A 296 -13.38 -12.57 8.36
C VAL A 296 -12.58 -12.41 9.65
N TYR A 297 -12.05 -11.21 9.92
CA TYR A 297 -11.41 -10.93 11.20
C TYR A 297 -12.34 -11.22 12.37
N ALA A 298 -13.53 -10.66 12.37
CA ALA A 298 -14.51 -10.85 13.46
C ALA A 298 -14.83 -12.33 13.70
N ALA A 299 -14.85 -13.14 12.64
CA ALA A 299 -15.18 -14.57 12.75
C ALA A 299 -13.99 -15.47 13.10
N THR A 300 -12.76 -15.01 12.87
CA THR A 300 -11.56 -15.85 13.04
C THR A 300 -10.65 -15.41 14.17
N ARG A 301 -10.86 -14.22 14.74
CA ARG A 301 -10.00 -13.64 15.78
C ARG A 301 -9.79 -14.52 17.01
N ASP A 302 -10.77 -15.35 17.37
CA ASP A 302 -10.71 -16.23 18.52
C ASP A 302 -10.08 -17.61 18.20
N THR A 303 -9.87 -17.90 16.91
CA THR A 303 -9.39 -19.22 16.44
C THR A 303 -8.06 -19.14 15.67
N GLN A 304 -7.66 -17.96 15.26
CA GLN A 304 -6.41 -17.72 14.54
C GLN A 304 -5.57 -16.65 15.25
N PRO A 305 -4.24 -16.74 15.16
CA PRO A 305 -3.37 -15.74 15.76
C PRO A 305 -3.42 -14.43 14.97
N TYR A 306 -3.59 -13.31 15.68
CA TYR A 306 -3.51 -11.94 15.13
C TYR A 306 -2.73 -11.05 16.08
N LEU A 307 -1.87 -10.19 15.52
CA LEU A 307 -1.35 -9.02 16.21
C LEU A 307 -2.32 -7.86 15.99
N VAL A 308 -2.84 -7.29 17.06
CA VAL A 308 -3.85 -6.24 17.00
C VAL A 308 -3.36 -4.99 17.71
N VAL A 309 -3.53 -3.83 17.08
CA VAL A 309 -3.24 -2.53 17.68
C VAL A 309 -4.39 -1.55 17.43
N LYS A 310 -4.69 -0.68 18.41
CA LYS A 310 -5.74 0.33 18.31
C LYS A 310 -5.18 1.65 17.79
N GLY A 311 -5.27 1.87 16.48
CA GLY A 311 -4.90 3.09 15.79
C GLY A 311 -3.44 3.14 15.31
N TYR A 312 -3.25 3.74 14.14
CA TYR A 312 -1.93 3.91 13.51
C TYR A 312 -0.95 4.71 14.37
N TRP A 313 -1.44 5.70 15.12
CA TRP A 313 -0.58 6.46 16.03
C TRP A 313 -0.02 5.60 17.17
N ARG A 314 -0.87 4.74 17.75
CA ARG A 314 -0.43 3.80 18.79
C ARG A 314 0.54 2.76 18.24
N SER A 315 0.32 2.30 17.01
CA SER A 315 1.27 1.43 16.30
C SER A 315 2.66 2.06 16.27
N LEU A 316 2.80 3.31 15.81
CA LEU A 316 4.09 4.01 15.79
C LEU A 316 4.72 4.15 17.19
N LEU A 317 3.92 4.47 18.20
CA LEU A 317 4.41 4.57 19.57
C LEU A 317 4.93 3.23 20.10
N ASN A 318 4.25 2.13 19.74
CA ASN A 318 4.64 0.78 20.12
C ASN A 318 5.96 0.36 19.47
N LEU A 319 6.23 0.78 18.24
CA LEU A 319 7.47 0.44 17.52
C LEU A 319 8.76 0.93 18.22
N ARG A 320 8.67 1.81 19.22
CA ARG A 320 9.82 2.24 20.04
C ARG A 320 10.24 1.20 21.08
N HIS A 321 9.42 0.22 21.40
CA HIS A 321 9.71 -0.76 22.42
C HIS A 321 10.60 -1.88 21.92
N ARG A 322 11.68 -2.20 22.67
CA ARG A 322 12.64 -3.26 22.31
C ARG A 322 12.01 -4.63 22.07
N ARG A 323 10.88 -4.94 22.73
CA ARG A 323 10.16 -6.19 22.59
C ARG A 323 9.75 -6.53 21.16
N TYR A 324 9.59 -5.52 20.28
CA TYR A 324 9.23 -5.72 18.88
C TYR A 324 10.42 -6.09 17.98
N TYR A 325 11.64 -6.10 18.54
CA TYR A 325 12.88 -6.38 17.81
C TYR A 325 13.58 -7.66 18.29
N GLY A 326 12.86 -8.48 19.07
CA GLY A 326 13.35 -9.76 19.54
C GLY A 326 13.27 -10.87 18.50
N THR A 327 13.76 -12.03 18.89
CA THR A 327 13.56 -13.25 18.09
C THR A 327 12.09 -13.68 18.11
N ARG A 328 11.67 -14.52 17.15
CA ARG A 328 10.30 -15.04 17.10
C ARG A 328 9.92 -15.79 18.39
N ALA A 329 10.87 -16.48 19.04
CA ALA A 329 10.65 -17.16 20.31
C ALA A 329 10.34 -16.16 21.43
N GLU A 330 11.08 -15.06 21.52
CA GLU A 330 10.85 -13.99 22.50
C GLU A 330 9.54 -13.25 22.25
N MET A 331 9.14 -13.10 20.99
CA MET A 331 7.88 -12.45 20.63
C MET A 331 6.65 -13.39 20.73
N ARG A 332 6.86 -14.72 20.81
CA ARG A 332 5.77 -15.70 20.83
C ARG A 332 4.68 -15.42 21.88
N PRO A 333 4.99 -15.02 23.12
CA PRO A 333 3.97 -14.65 24.10
C PRO A 333 3.09 -13.49 23.66
N PHE A 334 3.63 -12.59 22.83
CA PHE A 334 2.94 -11.42 22.31
C PHE A 334 2.14 -11.73 21.05
N LEU A 335 2.56 -12.73 20.27
CA LEU A 335 1.84 -13.19 19.08
C LEU A 335 0.55 -13.94 19.40
N THR A 336 0.37 -14.35 20.65
CA THR A 336 -0.77 -15.15 21.12
C THR A 336 -1.76 -14.37 21.98
N THR A 337 -1.48 -13.11 22.33
CA THR A 337 -2.38 -12.25 23.12
C THR A 337 -3.15 -11.28 22.23
N PRO A 338 -4.49 -11.28 22.28
CA PRO A 338 -5.32 -10.52 21.32
C PRO A 338 -5.40 -9.00 21.55
N ASP A 339 -4.85 -8.45 22.63
CA ASP A 339 -5.01 -7.01 22.97
C ASP A 339 -3.67 -6.31 23.25
N TRP A 340 -3.33 -5.38 22.36
CA TRP A 340 -2.20 -4.44 22.51
C TRP A 340 -2.67 -3.01 22.60
#